data_e51d8700dff6514465ef45dde5ea386f
#
_entry.id   e51d8700dff6514465ef45dde5ea386f
#
_cell.length_a   1.000
_cell.length_b   1.000
_cell.length_c   1.000
_cell.angle_alpha   90.00
_cell.angle_beta   90.00
_cell.angle_gamma   90.00
#
_symmetry.space_group_name_H-M   'P 1'
#
loop_
_entity.id
_entity.type
_entity.pdbx_description
1 polymer ?
#
loop_
_entity_poly.entity_id
_entity_poly.type
_entity_poly.pdbx_seq_one_letter_code
_entity_poly.pdbx_strand_id
1 'polypeptide(L)'
;MRTLFAAATAVLCLGLSGLPAQARDLIVTVAKPDRLYVIDAKARTIETDCQLDFNLMPGVIVMSPDNSIAYILGNRWEDVFGIELATCKTVFSAHQSEGDIRRKTIASLAVSKDGKELYTVRNPVRLLADRYEVMEPEFAVYETSAGLDAEPARTFPSPRRVTVMATGENGEVYAAGHDIYAFDPKTGERTVKIANASWDRPTYSPPDVLAFWPIGTQANEFMLLYSAAKFTDETFSEIADFVWGYLSVDLSTGESKIEDFASLEVIMFSAIRDPNDTSKLYGVYTQLSKHDVDKKELIKRVDLPHTYYCINISSDGKEIYVGGTNDDIGIYDAETLERIGEILLPSGGDMAAGTMHVINTGS
;
A
#
# COMPACT_ATOMS: atom_id res chain seq x y z
N MET A 1 52.15 59.36 -33.30
CA MET A 1 51.16 58.33 -33.65
C MET A 1 51.41 57.18 -32.71
N ARG A 2 50.53 56.99 -31.66
CA ARG A 2 50.56 55.86 -30.75
C ARG A 2 49.27 55.12 -30.95
N THR A 3 49.33 53.91 -31.46
CA THR A 3 48.22 52.96 -31.65
C THR A 3 47.98 52.19 -30.36
N LEU A 4 46.80 52.35 -29.79
CA LEU A 4 46.29 51.56 -28.66
C LEU A 4 45.64 50.27 -29.18
N PHE A 5 46.14 49.12 -28.75
CA PHE A 5 45.49 47.84 -28.93
C PHE A 5 44.56 47.61 -27.74
N ALA A 6 43.25 47.46 -27.98
CA ALA A 6 42.29 47.03 -27.03
C ALA A 6 42.20 45.51 -27.09
N ALA A 7 42.52 44.82 -25.98
CA ALA A 7 42.35 43.40 -25.83
C ALA A 7 40.91 43.15 -25.33
N ALA A 8 40.10 42.45 -26.13
CA ALA A 8 38.78 42.00 -25.75
C ALA A 8 38.92 40.65 -25.03
N THR A 9 38.58 40.62 -23.74
CA THR A 9 38.53 39.40 -22.95
C THR A 9 37.13 38.78 -23.12
N ALA A 10 37.02 37.66 -23.86
CA ALA A 10 35.80 36.89 -23.96
C ALA A 10 35.65 36.03 -22.71
N VAL A 11 34.63 36.33 -21.88
CA VAL A 11 34.23 35.50 -20.75
C VAL A 11 33.38 34.36 -21.31
N LEU A 12 33.93 33.14 -21.29
CA LEU A 12 33.22 31.91 -21.65
C LEU A 12 32.37 31.49 -20.46
N CYS A 13 31.08 31.83 -20.49
CA CYS A 13 30.12 31.26 -19.55
C CYS A 13 29.88 29.79 -19.93
N LEU A 14 30.58 28.87 -19.25
CA LEU A 14 30.24 27.46 -19.24
C LEU A 14 28.89 27.30 -18.51
N GLY A 15 27.80 27.20 -19.28
CA GLY A 15 26.53 26.76 -18.79
C GLY A 15 26.68 25.32 -18.30
N LEU A 16 26.63 25.13 -16.99
CA LEU A 16 26.36 23.82 -16.39
C LEU A 16 24.94 23.44 -16.80
N SER A 17 24.78 22.80 -17.95
CA SER A 17 23.60 22.05 -18.27
C SER A 17 23.56 20.91 -17.29
N GLY A 18 22.72 21.02 -16.23
CA GLY A 18 22.42 19.92 -15.35
C GLY A 18 21.93 18.76 -16.22
N LEU A 19 22.60 17.64 -16.13
CA LEU A 19 22.10 16.39 -16.70
C LEU A 19 20.70 16.17 -16.11
N PRO A 20 19.69 15.81 -16.91
CA PRO A 20 18.39 15.45 -16.37
C PRO A 20 18.60 14.37 -15.32
N ALA A 21 18.01 14.54 -14.15
CA ALA A 21 18.07 13.54 -13.11
C ALA A 21 17.56 12.23 -13.75
N GLN A 22 18.36 11.17 -13.71
CA GLN A 22 17.96 9.88 -14.24
C GLN A 22 16.81 9.37 -13.38
N ALA A 23 15.71 8.97 -14.02
CA ALA A 23 14.59 8.33 -13.34
C ALA A 23 15.08 7.12 -12.52
N ARG A 24 14.69 7.05 -11.26
CA ARG A 24 15.10 6.00 -10.34
C ARG A 24 13.97 5.64 -9.40
N ASP A 25 13.98 4.43 -8.92
CA ASP A 25 13.04 3.97 -7.93
C ASP A 25 13.53 4.31 -6.52
N LEU A 26 12.63 4.89 -5.74
CA LEU A 26 12.79 5.08 -4.31
C LEU A 26 11.81 4.18 -3.56
N ILE A 27 12.26 3.52 -2.51
CA ILE A 27 11.41 2.79 -1.58
C ILE A 27 11.08 3.73 -0.43
N VAL A 28 9.80 3.95 -0.18
CA VAL A 28 9.30 4.71 0.97
C VAL A 28 8.62 3.73 1.91
N THR A 29 9.07 3.68 3.16
CA THR A 29 8.54 2.77 4.17
C THR A 29 8.64 3.34 5.57
N VAL A 30 7.86 2.79 6.49
CA VAL A 30 7.96 3.07 7.92
C VAL A 30 8.46 1.87 8.69
N ALA A 31 9.15 2.13 9.79
CA ALA A 31 9.58 1.10 10.74
C ALA A 31 9.31 1.56 12.18
N LYS A 32 9.04 0.60 13.03
CA LYS A 32 8.88 0.85 14.46
C LYS A 32 10.20 1.29 15.09
N PRO A 33 10.14 2.06 16.16
CA PRO A 33 8.91 2.57 16.77
C PRO A 33 8.32 3.80 16.07
N ASP A 34 9.13 4.58 15.31
CA ASP A 34 8.82 5.95 14.92
C ASP A 34 9.68 6.47 13.75
N ARG A 35 9.92 5.65 12.74
CA ARG A 35 10.76 6.03 11.58
C ARG A 35 10.02 5.97 10.27
N LEU A 36 10.37 6.92 9.38
CA LEU A 36 10.05 6.90 7.96
C LEU A 36 11.35 6.96 7.18
N TYR A 37 11.52 6.04 6.24
CA TYR A 37 12.71 5.95 5.40
C TYR A 37 12.38 6.22 3.94
N VAL A 38 13.26 6.95 3.27
CA VAL A 38 13.33 7.05 1.81
C VAL A 38 14.66 6.43 1.38
N ILE A 39 14.60 5.44 0.53
CA ILE A 39 15.72 4.57 0.20
C ILE A 39 15.90 4.55 -1.32
N ASP A 40 17.12 4.81 -1.81
CA ASP A 40 17.45 4.55 -3.21
C ASP A 40 17.51 3.03 -3.42
N ALA A 41 16.56 2.51 -4.20
CA ALA A 41 16.43 1.07 -4.42
C ALA A 41 17.65 0.48 -5.13
N LYS A 42 18.20 1.17 -6.13
CA LYS A 42 19.36 0.72 -6.91
C LYS A 42 20.66 0.83 -6.14
N ALA A 43 20.90 1.94 -5.46
CA ALA A 43 22.09 2.15 -4.63
C ALA A 43 22.03 1.36 -3.34
N ARG A 44 20.82 0.91 -2.92
CA ARG A 44 20.56 0.20 -1.64
C ARG A 44 20.99 1.04 -0.44
N THR A 45 20.75 2.34 -0.50
CA THR A 45 21.15 3.29 0.53
C THR A 45 19.97 4.13 1.01
N ILE A 46 19.92 4.36 2.32
CA ILE A 46 18.94 5.24 2.93
C ILE A 46 19.36 6.68 2.61
N GLU A 47 18.50 7.43 1.91
CA GLU A 47 18.71 8.83 1.60
C GLU A 47 18.09 9.76 2.66
N THR A 48 16.96 9.35 3.22
CA THR A 48 16.26 10.11 4.25
C THR A 48 15.85 9.18 5.39
N ASP A 49 16.12 9.59 6.62
CA ASP A 49 15.75 8.93 7.86
C ASP A 49 14.99 9.95 8.72
N CYS A 50 13.68 9.95 8.63
CA CYS A 50 12.83 10.84 9.39
C CYS A 50 12.47 10.23 10.75
N GLN A 51 12.83 10.94 11.83
CA GLN A 51 12.26 10.70 13.15
C GLN A 51 10.84 11.25 13.17
N LEU A 52 9.84 10.40 13.43
CA LEU A 52 8.45 10.81 13.53
C LEU A 52 8.15 11.32 14.94
N ASP A 53 7.37 12.39 15.04
CA ASP A 53 7.02 13.03 16.33
C ASP A 53 5.98 12.24 17.13
N PHE A 54 5.37 11.23 16.52
CA PHE A 54 4.38 10.39 17.17
C PHE A 54 4.99 9.02 17.48
N ASN A 55 4.79 8.62 18.71
CA ASN A 55 5.23 7.32 19.21
C ASN A 55 4.20 6.26 18.84
N LEU A 56 4.67 5.06 18.52
CA LEU A 56 3.91 3.82 18.42
C LEU A 56 3.29 3.48 17.07
N MET A 57 3.96 2.51 16.47
CA MET A 57 3.40 1.69 15.41
C MET A 57 2.96 2.50 14.19
N PRO A 58 3.88 3.22 13.53
CA PRO A 58 3.57 3.72 12.21
C PRO A 58 3.16 2.52 11.35
N GLY A 59 2.03 2.65 10.69
CA GLY A 59 1.40 1.57 9.95
C GLY A 59 1.36 1.85 8.47
N VAL A 60 0.18 1.68 7.89
CA VAL A 60 -0.07 1.89 6.46
C VAL A 60 0.35 3.29 6.03
N ILE A 61 1.03 3.35 4.88
CA ILE A 61 1.39 4.58 4.19
C ILE A 61 0.57 4.67 2.89
N VAL A 62 0.16 5.88 2.51
CA VAL A 62 -0.25 6.22 1.16
C VAL A 62 0.50 7.48 0.72
N MET A 63 0.91 7.52 -0.55
CA MET A 63 1.66 8.65 -1.09
C MET A 63 0.72 9.69 -1.70
N SER A 64 1.05 10.98 -1.54
CA SER A 64 0.44 12.02 -2.36
C SER A 64 0.71 11.75 -3.85
N PRO A 65 -0.17 12.17 -4.78
CA PRO A 65 0.03 11.90 -6.21
C PRO A 65 1.34 12.44 -6.80
N ASP A 66 1.89 13.49 -6.20
CA ASP A 66 3.20 14.07 -6.56
C ASP A 66 4.38 13.42 -5.82
N ASN A 67 4.11 12.41 -5.01
CA ASN A 67 5.09 11.68 -4.19
C ASN A 67 5.87 12.56 -3.19
N SER A 68 5.38 13.75 -2.86
CA SER A 68 6.06 14.67 -1.93
C SER A 68 5.71 14.42 -0.46
N ILE A 69 4.53 13.86 -0.19
CA ILE A 69 3.99 13.63 1.16
C ILE A 69 3.65 12.16 1.34
N ALA A 70 4.12 11.57 2.44
CA ALA A 70 3.66 10.27 2.93
C ALA A 70 2.58 10.47 3.99
N TYR A 71 1.35 10.03 3.75
CA TYR A 71 0.30 9.96 4.75
C TYR A 71 0.37 8.64 5.49
N ILE A 72 0.45 8.68 6.82
CA ILE A 72 0.77 7.54 7.67
C ILE A 72 -0.28 7.40 8.76
N LEU A 73 -0.77 6.18 8.97
CA LEU A 73 -1.50 5.84 10.19
C LEU A 73 -0.52 5.69 11.35
N GLY A 74 -0.71 6.48 12.39
CA GLY A 74 0.11 6.48 13.59
C GLY A 74 -0.72 6.35 14.87
N ASN A 75 -0.07 6.49 16.03
CA ASN A 75 -0.70 6.46 17.35
C ASN A 75 -1.60 5.23 17.55
N ARG A 76 -1.08 4.03 17.22
CA ARG A 76 -1.89 2.78 17.24
C ARG A 76 -3.12 2.86 16.33
N TRP A 77 -2.97 3.58 15.20
CA TRP A 77 -4.00 3.77 14.18
C TRP A 77 -5.21 4.61 14.64
N GLU A 78 -5.01 5.45 15.64
CA GLU A 78 -5.99 6.45 16.05
C GLU A 78 -5.85 7.77 15.29
N ASP A 79 -4.67 8.03 14.68
CA ASP A 79 -4.37 9.30 14.03
C ASP A 79 -3.81 9.11 12.63
N VAL A 80 -3.93 10.15 11.81
CA VAL A 80 -3.31 10.24 10.48
C VAL A 80 -2.33 11.40 10.49
N PHE A 81 -1.12 11.18 9.95
CA PHE A 81 -0.08 12.18 9.79
C PHE A 81 0.36 12.26 8.34
N GLY A 82 0.60 13.47 7.83
CA GLY A 82 1.23 13.71 6.53
C GLY A 82 2.63 14.25 6.73
N ILE A 83 3.63 13.51 6.25
CA ILE A 83 5.06 13.84 6.41
C ILE A 83 5.61 14.26 5.06
N GLU A 84 6.13 15.48 4.97
CA GLU A 84 6.85 15.95 3.78
C GLU A 84 8.22 15.27 3.69
N LEU A 85 8.44 14.48 2.62
CA LEU A 85 9.65 13.65 2.50
C LEU A 85 10.95 14.46 2.47
N ALA A 86 10.92 15.65 1.86
CA ALA A 86 12.11 16.48 1.69
C ALA A 86 12.62 17.10 2.99
N THR A 87 11.74 17.32 3.97
CA THR A 87 12.06 18.05 5.21
C THR A 87 11.82 17.26 6.48
N CYS A 88 11.18 16.10 6.38
CA CYS A 88 10.68 15.30 7.51
C CYS A 88 9.66 16.02 8.39
N LYS A 89 9.07 17.11 7.94
CA LYS A 89 8.09 17.86 8.72
C LYS A 89 6.70 17.25 8.60
N THR A 90 5.99 17.21 9.74
CA THR A 90 4.56 16.96 9.74
C THR A 90 3.85 18.18 9.16
N VAL A 91 3.19 18.00 8.01
CA VAL A 91 2.44 19.06 7.30
C VAL A 91 0.94 18.84 7.36
N PHE A 92 0.52 17.65 7.78
CA PHE A 92 -0.88 17.31 8.01
C PHE A 92 -0.99 16.44 9.26
N SER A 93 -2.03 16.67 10.07
CA SER A 93 -2.42 15.74 11.14
C SER A 93 -3.93 15.74 11.34
N ALA A 94 -4.48 14.57 11.67
CA ALA A 94 -5.87 14.40 12.06
C ALA A 94 -5.95 13.47 13.27
N HIS A 95 -6.36 14.01 14.41
CA HIS A 95 -6.58 13.27 15.65
C HIS A 95 -8.03 12.80 15.68
N GLN A 96 -8.23 11.48 15.44
CA GLN A 96 -9.58 10.95 15.24
C GLN A 96 -10.34 10.68 16.55
N SER A 97 -9.63 10.45 17.65
CA SER A 97 -10.20 10.19 18.99
C SER A 97 -10.45 11.48 19.73
N GLU A 98 -11.59 11.59 20.44
CA GLU A 98 -11.97 12.77 21.19
C GLU A 98 -12.73 12.39 22.47
N GLY A 99 -12.36 12.98 23.59
CA GLY A 99 -13.01 12.78 24.89
C GLY A 99 -13.00 11.30 25.30
N ASP A 100 -14.20 10.74 25.51
CA ASP A 100 -14.43 9.34 25.84
C ASP A 100 -14.60 8.43 24.61
N ILE A 101 -14.52 8.99 23.40
CA ILE A 101 -14.67 8.24 22.15
C ILE A 101 -13.30 7.96 21.54
N ARG A 102 -12.96 6.66 21.44
CA ARG A 102 -11.80 6.19 20.65
C ARG A 102 -12.24 5.82 19.25
N ARG A 103 -11.51 6.35 18.25
CA ARG A 103 -11.74 6.03 16.83
C ARG A 103 -10.48 5.43 16.25
N LYS A 104 -10.55 4.17 15.87
CA LYS A 104 -9.44 3.48 15.22
C LYS A 104 -9.75 3.21 13.75
N THR A 105 -8.73 3.36 12.95
CA THR A 105 -8.72 2.98 11.55
C THR A 105 -7.98 1.64 11.42
N ILE A 106 -8.54 0.67 10.70
CA ILE A 106 -7.89 -0.62 10.46
C ILE A 106 -7.25 -0.55 9.06
N ALA A 107 -6.05 -0.04 8.95
CA ALA A 107 -5.31 0.07 7.68
C ALA A 107 -6.03 0.82 6.53
N SER A 108 -7.27 1.30 6.73
CA SER A 108 -8.07 1.96 5.71
C SER A 108 -7.64 3.42 5.53
N LEU A 109 -6.73 3.64 4.61
CA LEU A 109 -6.21 4.96 4.25
C LEU A 109 -6.09 5.05 2.73
N ALA A 110 -6.58 6.13 2.13
CA ALA A 110 -6.42 6.42 0.71
C ALA A 110 -6.38 7.94 0.47
N VAL A 111 -5.80 8.37 -0.63
CA VAL A 111 -5.73 9.77 -1.06
C VAL A 111 -6.42 9.92 -2.42
N SER A 112 -7.08 11.04 -2.67
CA SER A 112 -7.69 11.33 -3.97
C SER A 112 -6.64 11.47 -5.08
N LYS A 113 -7.02 11.18 -6.31
CA LYS A 113 -6.10 11.28 -7.47
C LYS A 113 -5.58 12.70 -7.72
N ASP A 114 -6.33 13.72 -7.29
CA ASP A 114 -5.89 15.12 -7.35
C ASP A 114 -5.14 15.59 -6.09
N GLY A 115 -4.96 14.70 -5.11
CA GLY A 115 -4.24 14.96 -3.86
C GLY A 115 -4.96 15.86 -2.86
N LYS A 116 -6.21 16.25 -3.11
CA LYS A 116 -6.92 17.23 -2.28
C LYS A 116 -7.67 16.64 -1.11
N GLU A 117 -7.98 15.36 -1.17
CA GLU A 117 -8.75 14.68 -0.13
C GLU A 117 -8.04 13.42 0.36
N LEU A 118 -8.20 13.15 1.64
CA LEU A 118 -7.73 11.96 2.31
C LEU A 118 -8.92 11.22 2.92
N TYR A 119 -8.93 9.90 2.80
CA TYR A 119 -10.05 9.05 3.17
C TYR A 119 -9.65 8.03 4.22
N THR A 120 -10.47 7.88 5.26
CA THR A 120 -10.31 6.83 6.28
C THR A 120 -11.66 6.22 6.64
N VAL A 121 -11.65 4.98 7.15
CA VAL A 121 -12.81 4.42 7.84
C VAL A 121 -12.50 4.31 9.33
N ARG A 122 -13.22 5.08 10.13
CA ARG A 122 -13.07 5.16 11.58
C ARG A 122 -14.07 4.22 12.26
N ASN A 123 -13.62 3.51 13.29
CA ASN A 123 -14.43 2.61 14.07
C ASN A 123 -14.56 3.16 15.51
N PRO A 124 -15.58 3.98 15.81
CA PRO A 124 -15.71 4.62 17.10
C PRO A 124 -16.19 3.64 18.18
N VAL A 125 -15.61 3.80 19.37
CA VAL A 125 -16.00 3.09 20.59
C VAL A 125 -16.01 4.11 21.72
N ARG A 126 -17.15 4.26 22.43
CA ARG A 126 -17.23 5.08 23.62
C ARG A 126 -16.78 4.27 24.83
N LEU A 127 -15.89 4.85 25.61
CA LEU A 127 -15.35 4.27 26.83
C LEU A 127 -16.21 4.72 28.02
N LEU A 128 -17.11 3.85 28.48
CA LEU A 128 -17.89 4.10 29.69
C LEU A 128 -17.18 3.49 30.89
N ALA A 129 -17.58 3.87 32.09
CA ALA A 129 -16.94 3.42 33.32
C ALA A 129 -17.06 1.90 33.54
N ASP A 130 -18.10 1.27 33.02
CA ASP A 130 -18.46 -0.14 33.21
C ASP A 130 -18.47 -0.99 31.92
N ARG A 131 -18.38 -0.35 30.76
CA ARG A 131 -18.45 -1.04 29.46
C ARG A 131 -17.91 -0.21 28.30
N TYR A 132 -17.71 -0.88 27.16
CA TYR A 132 -17.48 -0.24 25.87
C TYR A 132 -18.80 -0.21 25.09
N GLU A 133 -19.14 0.97 24.55
CA GLU A 133 -20.25 1.13 23.60
C GLU A 133 -19.70 1.19 22.18
N VAL A 134 -19.98 0.14 21.39
CA VAL A 134 -19.53 0.08 19.99
C VAL A 134 -20.49 0.89 19.13
N MET A 135 -19.98 1.95 18.51
CA MET A 135 -20.76 2.89 17.69
C MET A 135 -20.67 2.53 16.21
N GLU A 136 -21.49 3.17 15.37
CA GLU A 136 -21.48 2.94 13.93
C GLU A 136 -20.18 3.47 13.29
N PRO A 137 -19.55 2.71 12.37
CA PRO A 137 -18.36 3.15 11.65
C PRO A 137 -18.66 4.31 10.70
N GLU A 138 -17.63 5.10 10.46
CA GLU A 138 -17.71 6.32 9.67
C GLU A 138 -16.66 6.31 8.54
N PHE A 139 -17.09 6.52 7.31
CA PHE A 139 -16.20 6.92 6.21
C PHE A 139 -15.96 8.42 6.34
N ALA A 140 -14.73 8.80 6.67
CA ALA A 140 -14.32 10.18 6.90
C ALA A 140 -13.49 10.72 5.73
N VAL A 141 -13.80 11.94 5.33
CA VAL A 141 -13.13 12.68 4.26
C VAL A 141 -12.48 13.92 4.85
N TYR A 142 -11.18 14.07 4.70
CA TYR A 142 -10.40 15.22 5.13
C TYR A 142 -9.90 15.99 3.91
N GLU A 143 -9.83 17.31 4.00
CA GLU A 143 -9.13 18.14 3.03
C GLU A 143 -7.63 18.13 3.38
N THR A 144 -6.75 17.75 2.43
CA THR A 144 -5.30 17.73 2.68
C THR A 144 -4.72 19.11 2.96
N SER A 145 -5.39 20.17 2.47
CA SER A 145 -5.03 21.57 2.73
C SER A 145 -5.39 22.07 4.14
N ALA A 146 -6.14 21.30 4.92
CA ALA A 146 -6.51 21.68 6.29
C ALA A 146 -5.29 21.78 7.23
N GLY A 147 -4.19 21.10 6.91
CA GLY A 147 -2.96 21.19 7.67
C GLY A 147 -3.00 20.40 8.98
N LEU A 148 -2.48 21.00 10.04
CA LEU A 148 -2.42 20.35 11.36
C LEU A 148 -3.78 20.42 12.07
N ASP A 149 -4.07 19.37 12.85
CA ASP A 149 -5.31 19.21 13.62
C ASP A 149 -6.58 19.25 12.74
N ALA A 150 -6.48 18.64 11.57
CA ALA A 150 -7.56 18.61 10.59
C ALA A 150 -8.79 17.83 11.12
N GLU A 151 -9.95 18.46 11.02
CA GLU A 151 -11.23 17.81 11.23
C GLU A 151 -11.78 17.28 9.89
N PRO A 152 -12.59 16.18 9.89
CA PRO A 152 -13.18 15.69 8.67
C PRO A 152 -14.15 16.72 8.08
N ALA A 153 -13.95 17.07 6.81
CA ALA A 153 -14.86 17.95 6.07
C ALA A 153 -16.23 17.29 5.86
N ARG A 154 -16.25 15.95 5.76
CA ARG A 154 -17.47 15.14 5.61
C ARG A 154 -17.30 13.80 6.30
N THR A 155 -18.41 13.25 6.81
CA THR A 155 -18.48 11.89 7.34
C THR A 155 -19.75 11.21 6.85
N PHE A 156 -19.66 9.92 6.55
CA PHE A 156 -20.77 9.11 6.07
C PHE A 156 -20.79 7.76 6.80
N PRO A 157 -21.95 7.09 6.92
CA PRO A 157 -22.01 5.75 7.47
C PRO A 157 -21.17 4.76 6.66
N SER A 158 -20.47 3.86 7.33
CA SER A 158 -19.61 2.86 6.72
C SER A 158 -19.90 1.45 7.22
N PRO A 159 -19.64 0.41 6.43
CA PRO A 159 -19.59 -0.95 6.94
C PRO A 159 -18.46 -1.11 7.96
N ARG A 160 -18.64 -2.08 8.87
CA ARG A 160 -17.56 -2.51 9.77
C ARG A 160 -16.49 -3.27 9.00
N ARG A 161 -15.30 -3.33 9.58
CA ARG A 161 -14.15 -4.12 9.10
C ARG A 161 -13.60 -3.69 7.73
N VAL A 162 -13.76 -2.43 7.35
CA VAL A 162 -13.01 -1.90 6.21
C VAL A 162 -11.54 -1.83 6.62
N THR A 163 -10.69 -2.49 5.83
CA THR A 163 -9.26 -2.67 6.16
C THR A 163 -8.33 -1.98 5.19
N VAL A 164 -8.54 -2.10 3.89
CA VAL A 164 -7.69 -1.47 2.87
C VAL A 164 -8.55 -0.71 1.88
N MET A 165 -7.97 0.35 1.33
CA MET A 165 -8.65 1.25 0.40
C MET A 165 -7.71 1.68 -0.72
N ALA A 166 -8.29 1.97 -1.90
CA ALA A 166 -7.61 2.60 -3.02
C ALA A 166 -8.56 3.50 -3.78
N THR A 167 -8.05 4.58 -4.37
CA THR A 167 -8.84 5.52 -5.17
C THR A 167 -8.70 5.21 -6.66
N GLY A 168 -9.82 5.05 -7.36
CA GLY A 168 -9.87 4.87 -8.81
C GLY A 168 -9.79 6.20 -9.58
N GLU A 169 -9.45 6.12 -10.87
CA GLU A 169 -9.43 7.27 -11.78
C GLU A 169 -10.83 7.89 -11.97
N ASN A 170 -11.88 7.11 -11.77
CA ASN A 170 -13.27 7.58 -11.78
C ASN A 170 -13.66 8.37 -10.52
N GLY A 171 -12.76 8.51 -9.54
CA GLY A 171 -12.97 9.22 -8.28
C GLY A 171 -13.71 8.40 -7.21
N GLU A 172 -14.08 7.14 -7.49
CA GLU A 172 -14.59 6.23 -6.46
C GLU A 172 -13.47 5.78 -5.53
N VAL A 173 -13.82 5.51 -4.28
CA VAL A 173 -12.90 4.92 -3.29
C VAL A 173 -13.30 3.46 -3.09
N TYR A 174 -12.47 2.56 -3.56
CA TYR A 174 -12.65 1.13 -3.36
C TYR A 174 -12.16 0.72 -1.98
N ALA A 175 -12.95 -0.08 -1.29
CA ALA A 175 -12.70 -0.43 0.10
C ALA A 175 -13.01 -1.91 0.36
N ALA A 176 -12.04 -2.61 0.94
CA ALA A 176 -12.20 -4.00 1.35
C ALA A 176 -12.77 -4.08 2.76
N GLY A 177 -13.91 -4.71 2.90
CA GLY A 177 -14.56 -5.02 4.15
C GLY A 177 -15.13 -6.43 4.11
N HIS A 178 -16.38 -6.56 4.51
CA HIS A 178 -17.13 -7.80 4.35
C HIS A 178 -17.34 -8.15 2.87
N ASP A 179 -17.57 -7.10 2.06
CA ASP A 179 -17.55 -7.10 0.60
C ASP A 179 -16.50 -6.11 0.10
N ILE A 180 -16.25 -6.08 -1.20
CA ILE A 180 -15.54 -4.95 -1.83
C ILE A 180 -16.58 -3.90 -2.19
N TYR A 181 -16.42 -2.72 -1.62
CA TYR A 181 -17.31 -1.57 -1.81
C TYR A 181 -16.66 -0.52 -2.71
N ALA A 182 -17.50 0.25 -3.42
CA ALA A 182 -17.14 1.52 -4.02
C ALA A 182 -17.92 2.64 -3.33
N PHE A 183 -17.23 3.65 -2.81
CA PHE A 183 -17.81 4.84 -2.21
C PHE A 183 -17.68 6.03 -3.16
N ASP A 184 -18.73 6.80 -3.30
CA ASP A 184 -18.63 8.18 -3.78
C ASP A 184 -18.25 9.07 -2.59
N PRO A 185 -17.04 9.66 -2.56
CA PRO A 185 -16.60 10.45 -1.42
C PRO A 185 -17.33 11.81 -1.29
N LYS A 186 -18.11 12.23 -2.28
CA LYS A 186 -18.89 13.47 -2.26
C LYS A 186 -20.25 13.28 -1.61
N THR A 187 -20.93 12.18 -1.92
CA THR A 187 -22.29 11.89 -1.46
C THR A 187 -22.37 10.87 -0.36
N GLY A 188 -21.31 10.04 -0.17
CA GLY A 188 -21.32 8.88 0.72
C GLY A 188 -22.11 7.69 0.18
N GLU A 189 -22.62 7.78 -1.06
CA GLU A 189 -23.26 6.65 -1.71
C GLU A 189 -22.28 5.49 -1.84
N ARG A 190 -22.79 4.29 -1.57
CA ARG A 190 -21.97 3.08 -1.55
C ARG A 190 -22.64 1.98 -2.36
N THR A 191 -21.85 1.37 -3.23
CA THR A 191 -22.25 0.17 -3.99
C THR A 191 -21.36 -1.01 -3.66
N VAL A 192 -21.88 -2.23 -3.80
CA VAL A 192 -21.09 -3.46 -3.70
C VAL A 192 -20.51 -3.74 -5.08
N LYS A 193 -19.18 -3.76 -5.16
CA LYS A 193 -18.43 -4.09 -6.39
C LYS A 193 -18.22 -5.59 -6.53
N ILE A 194 -17.83 -6.26 -5.44
CA ILE A 194 -17.68 -7.70 -5.37
C ILE A 194 -18.37 -8.17 -4.09
N ALA A 195 -19.39 -8.99 -4.26
CA ALA A 195 -20.14 -9.60 -3.16
C ALA A 195 -19.35 -10.78 -2.58
N ASN A 196 -18.42 -10.48 -1.68
CA ASN A 196 -17.57 -11.47 -1.04
C ASN A 196 -18.30 -12.23 0.07
N ALA A 197 -19.12 -11.54 0.85
CA ALA A 197 -19.93 -12.14 1.91
C ALA A 197 -21.01 -13.07 1.40
N SER A 198 -21.59 -12.72 0.28
CA SER A 198 -22.60 -13.49 -0.43
C SER A 198 -22.00 -14.14 -1.70
N TRP A 199 -20.77 -14.58 -1.60
CA TRP A 199 -20.07 -15.31 -2.64
C TRP A 199 -20.92 -16.51 -3.12
N ASP A 200 -21.30 -16.48 -4.38
CA ASP A 200 -22.09 -17.52 -5.02
C ASP A 200 -21.28 -18.18 -6.15
N ARG A 201 -20.46 -19.14 -5.76
CA ARG A 201 -19.73 -20.01 -6.68
C ARG A 201 -20.05 -21.45 -6.33
N PRO A 202 -20.90 -22.13 -7.15
CA PRO A 202 -21.19 -23.54 -6.96
C PRO A 202 -19.90 -24.36 -6.79
N THR A 203 -19.90 -25.31 -5.89
CA THR A 203 -18.74 -26.16 -5.57
C THR A 203 -17.57 -25.48 -4.87
N TYR A 204 -17.69 -24.24 -4.40
CA TYR A 204 -16.65 -23.57 -3.60
C TYR A 204 -17.09 -23.33 -2.17
N SER A 205 -16.17 -23.44 -1.22
CA SER A 205 -16.38 -22.89 0.12
C SER A 205 -16.47 -21.35 0.03
N PRO A 206 -17.00 -20.67 1.05
CA PRO A 206 -16.80 -19.24 1.20
C PRO A 206 -15.30 -18.91 1.13
N PRO A 207 -14.92 -17.78 0.51
CA PRO A 207 -13.52 -17.42 0.40
C PRO A 207 -12.97 -16.93 1.74
N ASP A 208 -11.72 -17.31 2.05
CA ASP A 208 -10.92 -16.69 3.09
C ASP A 208 -10.07 -15.58 2.44
N VAL A 209 -10.45 -14.33 2.69
CA VAL A 209 -9.84 -13.15 2.05
C VAL A 209 -8.86 -12.49 2.99
N LEU A 210 -7.61 -12.38 2.55
CA LEU A 210 -6.57 -11.61 3.21
C LEU A 210 -6.64 -10.14 2.76
N ALA A 211 -7.36 -9.32 3.53
CA ALA A 211 -7.60 -7.91 3.24
C ALA A 211 -6.93 -7.00 4.27
N PHE A 212 -5.69 -7.25 4.61
CA PHE A 212 -4.98 -6.50 5.65
C PHE A 212 -3.80 -5.69 5.11
N TRP A 213 -3.07 -6.23 4.14
CA TRP A 213 -1.95 -5.53 3.54
C TRP A 213 -2.40 -4.87 2.24
N PRO A 214 -2.25 -3.55 2.12
CA PRO A 214 -2.47 -2.88 0.84
C PRO A 214 -1.45 -3.40 -0.16
N ILE A 215 -1.95 -3.81 -1.30
CA ILE A 215 -1.14 -4.27 -2.41
C ILE A 215 -0.71 -3.04 -3.20
N GLY A 216 0.55 -3.03 -3.66
CA GLY A 216 1.09 -1.92 -4.40
C GLY A 216 0.25 -1.59 -5.63
N THR A 217 0.00 -0.31 -5.85
CA THR A 217 -0.84 0.19 -6.95
C THR A 217 -0.09 0.30 -8.28
N GLN A 218 1.12 -0.21 -8.38
CA GLN A 218 1.95 -0.10 -9.59
C GLN A 218 1.30 -0.71 -10.83
N ALA A 219 0.52 -1.79 -10.68
CA ALA A 219 -0.26 -2.36 -11.76
C ALA A 219 -1.63 -1.66 -11.96
N ASN A 220 -1.85 -0.50 -11.30
CA ASN A 220 -3.10 0.25 -11.31
C ASN A 220 -4.34 -0.61 -10.96
N GLU A 221 -4.16 -1.50 -10.01
CA GLU A 221 -5.14 -2.50 -9.60
C GLU A 221 -5.33 -2.47 -8.07
N PHE A 222 -6.58 -2.56 -7.61
CA PHE A 222 -6.92 -2.86 -6.22
C PHE A 222 -7.16 -4.36 -6.12
N MET A 223 -6.19 -5.11 -5.62
CA MET A 223 -6.22 -6.57 -5.60
C MET A 223 -6.14 -7.11 -4.18
N LEU A 224 -6.89 -8.15 -3.88
CA LEU A 224 -6.86 -8.91 -2.63
C LEU A 224 -6.76 -10.39 -2.93
N LEU A 225 -5.92 -11.10 -2.20
CA LEU A 225 -5.84 -12.56 -2.29
C LEU A 225 -7.01 -13.21 -1.55
N TYR A 226 -7.47 -14.33 -2.07
CA TYR A 226 -8.32 -15.26 -1.33
C TYR A 226 -7.84 -16.70 -1.49
N SER A 227 -8.16 -17.53 -0.50
CA SER A 227 -8.11 -18.97 -0.63
C SER A 227 -9.50 -19.58 -0.45
N ALA A 228 -9.78 -20.69 -1.13
CA ALA A 228 -11.02 -21.41 -1.02
C ALA A 228 -10.82 -22.90 -1.24
N ALA A 229 -11.63 -23.75 -0.59
CA ALA A 229 -11.77 -25.14 -0.97
C ALA A 229 -12.69 -25.25 -2.18
N LYS A 230 -12.27 -26.04 -3.18
CA LYS A 230 -13.06 -26.42 -4.34
C LYS A 230 -13.47 -27.87 -4.19
N PHE A 231 -14.77 -28.15 -4.32
CA PHE A 231 -15.34 -29.46 -4.18
C PHE A 231 -15.64 -30.08 -5.54
N THR A 232 -15.76 -31.40 -5.57
CA THR A 232 -16.12 -32.16 -6.78
C THR A 232 -17.54 -31.85 -7.25
N ASP A 233 -18.44 -31.56 -6.32
CA ASP A 233 -19.84 -31.23 -6.58
C ASP A 233 -20.45 -30.33 -5.48
N GLU A 234 -21.71 -29.95 -5.64
CA GLU A 234 -22.43 -29.06 -4.74
C GLU A 234 -22.87 -29.74 -3.41
N THR A 235 -22.60 -31.03 -3.21
CA THR A 235 -22.86 -31.69 -1.91
C THR A 235 -21.75 -31.42 -0.88
N PHE A 236 -20.60 -30.83 -1.33
CA PHE A 236 -19.43 -30.51 -0.52
C PHE A 236 -18.86 -31.73 0.22
N SER A 237 -19.07 -32.95 -0.33
CA SER A 237 -18.65 -34.20 0.32
C SER A 237 -17.17 -34.53 0.08
N GLU A 238 -16.60 -34.08 -1.04
CA GLU A 238 -15.23 -34.37 -1.42
C GLU A 238 -14.53 -33.11 -1.96
N ILE A 239 -13.37 -32.81 -1.37
CA ILE A 239 -12.54 -31.68 -1.80
C ILE A 239 -11.76 -32.09 -3.04
N ALA A 240 -11.94 -31.37 -4.14
CA ALA A 240 -11.18 -31.54 -5.38
C ALA A 240 -9.82 -30.84 -5.32
N ASP A 241 -9.76 -29.63 -4.71
CA ASP A 241 -8.56 -28.82 -4.60
C ASP A 241 -8.72 -27.75 -3.53
N PHE A 242 -7.60 -27.16 -3.07
CA PHE A 242 -7.56 -25.87 -2.41
C PHE A 242 -6.91 -24.88 -3.37
N VAL A 243 -7.57 -23.76 -3.59
CA VAL A 243 -7.12 -22.79 -4.61
C VAL A 243 -6.72 -21.45 -3.99
N TRP A 244 -5.75 -20.82 -4.63
CA TRP A 244 -5.51 -19.40 -4.55
C TRP A 244 -6.24 -18.66 -5.65
N GLY A 245 -6.82 -17.53 -5.32
CA GLY A 245 -7.41 -16.61 -6.25
C GLY A 245 -7.20 -15.16 -5.84
N TYR A 246 -7.70 -14.25 -6.64
CA TYR A 246 -7.73 -12.83 -6.32
C TYR A 246 -9.09 -12.22 -6.65
N LEU A 247 -9.45 -11.23 -5.83
CA LEU A 247 -10.52 -10.28 -6.07
C LEU A 247 -9.84 -8.98 -6.51
N SER A 248 -10.18 -8.45 -7.67
CA SER A 248 -9.56 -7.23 -8.12
C SER A 248 -10.54 -6.24 -8.72
N VAL A 249 -10.16 -4.95 -8.64
CA VAL A 249 -10.80 -3.85 -9.34
C VAL A 249 -9.72 -3.09 -10.09
N ASP A 250 -9.89 -2.97 -11.40
CA ASP A 250 -9.07 -2.08 -12.23
C ASP A 250 -9.34 -0.63 -11.84
N LEU A 251 -8.30 0.08 -11.41
CA LEU A 251 -8.45 1.45 -10.91
C LEU A 251 -8.69 2.48 -12.00
N SER A 252 -8.43 2.14 -13.28
CA SER A 252 -8.72 3.02 -14.42
C SER A 252 -10.19 2.94 -14.83
N THR A 253 -10.75 1.72 -14.88
CA THR A 253 -12.09 1.48 -15.44
C THR A 253 -13.15 1.23 -14.38
N GLY A 254 -12.74 0.79 -13.19
CA GLY A 254 -13.63 0.30 -12.14
C GLY A 254 -14.18 -1.10 -12.41
N GLU A 255 -13.72 -1.81 -13.44
CA GLU A 255 -14.13 -3.19 -13.69
C GLU A 255 -13.60 -4.12 -12.59
N SER A 256 -14.44 -5.06 -12.17
CA SER A 256 -14.11 -6.01 -11.11
C SER A 256 -13.98 -7.44 -11.64
N LYS A 257 -13.09 -8.22 -11.01
CA LYS A 257 -12.76 -9.58 -11.41
C LYS A 257 -12.58 -10.49 -10.20
N ILE A 258 -13.02 -11.75 -10.32
CA ILE A 258 -12.73 -12.83 -9.38
C ILE A 258 -12.11 -13.96 -10.20
N GLU A 259 -10.91 -14.38 -9.82
CA GLU A 259 -10.21 -15.41 -10.58
C GLU A 259 -9.35 -16.32 -9.71
N ASP A 260 -9.43 -17.65 -9.95
CA ASP A 260 -8.50 -18.61 -9.38
C ASP A 260 -7.24 -18.64 -10.25
N PHE A 261 -6.05 -18.62 -9.61
CA PHE A 261 -4.80 -18.56 -10.38
C PHE A 261 -3.80 -19.68 -10.05
N ALA A 262 -4.00 -20.45 -8.98
CA ALA A 262 -3.13 -21.59 -8.67
C ALA A 262 -3.79 -22.51 -7.65
N SER A 263 -3.34 -23.78 -7.56
CA SER A 263 -3.54 -24.61 -6.38
C SER A 263 -2.78 -24.05 -5.17
N LEU A 264 -3.28 -24.30 -3.97
CA LEU A 264 -2.69 -23.80 -2.74
C LEU A 264 -1.47 -24.65 -2.34
N GLU A 265 -0.35 -24.43 -3.03
CA GLU A 265 0.92 -25.12 -2.78
C GLU A 265 1.90 -24.33 -1.89
N VAL A 266 1.64 -23.04 -1.71
CA VAL A 266 2.45 -22.10 -0.91
C VAL A 266 1.53 -21.16 -0.16
N ILE A 267 1.87 -20.81 1.08
CA ILE A 267 1.10 -19.82 1.86
C ILE A 267 1.60 -18.42 1.55
N MET A 268 0.68 -17.52 1.25
CA MET A 268 0.97 -16.11 0.97
C MET A 268 0.16 -15.21 1.90
N PHE A 269 0.76 -14.14 2.40
CA PHE A 269 0.06 -13.09 3.16
C PHE A 269 -0.16 -11.83 2.35
N SER A 270 0.73 -11.55 1.41
CA SER A 270 0.55 -10.47 0.45
C SER A 270 1.14 -10.87 -0.89
N ALA A 271 0.72 -10.19 -1.93
CA ALA A 271 1.21 -10.41 -3.27
C ALA A 271 1.28 -9.09 -4.05
N ILE A 272 2.09 -9.10 -5.09
CA ILE A 272 2.23 -8.00 -6.04
C ILE A 272 2.20 -8.56 -7.47
N ARG A 273 1.59 -7.83 -8.38
CA ARG A 273 1.61 -8.14 -9.81
C ARG A 273 2.76 -7.39 -10.48
N ASP A 274 3.41 -8.02 -11.44
CA ASP A 274 4.41 -7.35 -12.27
C ASP A 274 3.73 -6.22 -13.07
N PRO A 275 4.18 -4.96 -12.97
CA PRO A 275 3.56 -3.85 -13.69
C PRO A 275 3.75 -3.93 -15.21
N ASN A 276 4.73 -4.68 -15.69
CA ASN A 276 5.06 -4.83 -17.11
C ASN A 276 4.56 -6.14 -17.73
N ASP A 277 4.26 -7.15 -16.90
CA ASP A 277 3.68 -8.44 -17.29
C ASP A 277 2.66 -8.88 -16.25
N THR A 278 1.43 -8.43 -16.38
CA THR A 278 0.34 -8.72 -15.43
C THR A 278 -0.03 -10.19 -15.31
N SER A 279 0.51 -11.08 -16.18
CA SER A 279 0.40 -12.52 -16.00
C SER A 279 1.27 -13.05 -14.86
N LYS A 280 2.25 -12.28 -14.39
CA LYS A 280 3.14 -12.66 -13.28
C LYS A 280 2.67 -12.05 -11.96
N LEU A 281 2.54 -12.92 -10.97
CA LEU A 281 2.17 -12.56 -9.61
C LEU A 281 3.21 -13.16 -8.65
N TYR A 282 3.67 -12.33 -7.72
CA TYR A 282 4.64 -12.72 -6.70
C TYR A 282 3.98 -12.67 -5.33
N GLY A 283 4.09 -13.74 -4.56
CA GLY A 283 3.53 -13.84 -3.22
C GLY A 283 4.58 -14.03 -2.15
N VAL A 284 4.33 -13.53 -0.94
CA VAL A 284 5.28 -13.59 0.17
C VAL A 284 4.64 -14.03 1.48
N TYR A 285 5.39 -14.81 2.24
CA TYR A 285 5.22 -15.11 3.67
C TYR A 285 6.52 -15.69 4.25
N THR A 286 6.62 -17.02 4.38
CA THR A 286 7.87 -17.75 4.71
C THR A 286 8.62 -18.19 3.46
N GLN A 287 7.97 -18.04 2.33
CA GLN A 287 8.50 -18.28 1.00
C GLN A 287 8.18 -17.09 0.11
N LEU A 288 9.05 -16.82 -0.87
CA LEU A 288 8.76 -15.98 -2.02
C LEU A 288 8.36 -16.90 -3.17
N SER A 289 7.22 -16.63 -3.78
CA SER A 289 6.67 -17.43 -4.89
C SER A 289 6.40 -16.59 -6.11
N LYS A 290 6.56 -17.18 -7.30
CA LYS A 290 6.24 -16.62 -8.60
C LYS A 290 5.18 -17.49 -9.27
N HIS A 291 4.09 -16.88 -9.71
CA HIS A 291 2.98 -17.54 -10.37
C HIS A 291 2.76 -16.98 -11.77
N ASP A 292 2.27 -17.81 -12.67
CA ASP A 292 1.66 -17.42 -13.94
C ASP A 292 0.15 -17.53 -13.77
N VAL A 293 -0.54 -16.37 -13.66
CA VAL A 293 -1.98 -16.38 -13.38
C VAL A 293 -2.80 -16.82 -14.57
N ASP A 294 -2.33 -16.62 -15.81
CA ASP A 294 -3.02 -17.02 -17.03
C ASP A 294 -2.95 -18.55 -17.23
N LYS A 295 -1.80 -19.15 -16.89
CA LYS A 295 -1.61 -20.59 -16.93
C LYS A 295 -2.10 -21.30 -15.68
N LYS A 296 -2.40 -20.55 -14.62
CA LYS A 296 -2.85 -21.05 -13.31
C LYS A 296 -1.83 -22.00 -12.67
N GLU A 297 -0.57 -21.60 -12.68
CA GLU A 297 0.52 -22.43 -12.18
C GLU A 297 1.48 -21.67 -11.26
N LEU A 298 2.02 -22.40 -10.27
CA LEU A 298 3.19 -21.97 -9.52
C LEU A 298 4.44 -22.22 -10.37
N ILE A 299 5.12 -21.14 -10.79
CA ILE A 299 6.36 -21.26 -11.60
C ILE A 299 7.54 -21.65 -10.71
N LYS A 300 7.70 -20.96 -9.58
CA LYS A 300 8.86 -21.12 -8.69
C LYS A 300 8.54 -20.63 -7.28
N ARG A 301 9.21 -21.21 -6.30
CA ARG A 301 9.26 -20.72 -4.92
C ARG A 301 10.63 -20.91 -4.33
N VAL A 302 11.01 -20.06 -3.37
CA VAL A 302 12.24 -20.13 -2.60
C VAL A 302 11.93 -19.86 -1.13
N ASP A 303 12.65 -20.52 -0.22
CA ASP A 303 12.53 -20.27 1.20
C ASP A 303 13.16 -18.93 1.55
N LEU A 304 12.54 -18.20 2.47
CA LEU A 304 13.01 -16.93 2.99
C LEU A 304 13.71 -17.13 4.35
N PRO A 305 14.66 -16.27 4.72
CA PRO A 305 15.40 -16.43 5.98
C PRO A 305 14.51 -16.28 7.21
N HIS A 306 13.42 -15.52 7.09
CA HIS A 306 12.38 -15.35 8.10
C HIS A 306 11.06 -14.94 7.43
N THR A 307 10.04 -14.64 8.21
CA THR A 307 8.73 -14.23 7.72
C THR A 307 8.75 -12.79 7.22
N TYR A 308 8.20 -12.56 6.02
CA TYR A 308 7.95 -11.24 5.48
C TYR A 308 6.45 -11.05 5.19
N TYR A 309 5.91 -9.85 5.42
CA TYR A 309 4.50 -9.53 5.20
C TYR A 309 4.28 -8.52 4.07
N CYS A 310 5.27 -7.64 3.85
CA CYS A 310 5.20 -6.63 2.79
C CYS A 310 5.97 -7.10 1.57
N ILE A 311 5.43 -6.84 0.40
CA ILE A 311 6.08 -7.08 -0.89
C ILE A 311 5.84 -5.89 -1.80
N ASN A 312 6.86 -5.52 -2.56
CA ASN A 312 6.74 -4.59 -3.68
C ASN A 312 7.74 -4.97 -4.78
N ILE A 313 7.66 -4.33 -5.92
CA ILE A 313 8.46 -4.63 -7.11
C ILE A 313 8.99 -3.33 -7.71
N SER A 314 10.17 -3.38 -8.33
CA SER A 314 10.73 -2.25 -9.07
C SER A 314 9.83 -1.86 -10.24
N SER A 315 9.88 -0.60 -10.67
CA SER A 315 9.07 -0.10 -11.79
C SER A 315 9.40 -0.76 -13.13
N ASP A 316 10.61 -1.32 -13.25
CA ASP A 316 11.03 -2.11 -14.42
C ASP A 316 10.71 -3.61 -14.30
N GLY A 317 10.11 -4.05 -13.19
CA GLY A 317 9.69 -5.44 -12.96
C GLY A 317 10.83 -6.42 -12.65
N LYS A 318 12.07 -5.95 -12.39
CA LYS A 318 13.22 -6.85 -12.27
C LYS A 318 13.63 -7.21 -10.86
N GLU A 319 13.33 -6.35 -9.87
CA GLU A 319 13.68 -6.58 -8.48
C GLU A 319 12.44 -6.61 -7.60
N ILE A 320 12.38 -7.59 -6.71
CA ILE A 320 11.33 -7.73 -5.69
C ILE A 320 11.89 -7.32 -4.36
N TYR A 321 11.15 -6.50 -3.63
CA TYR A 321 11.46 -6.04 -2.29
C TYR A 321 10.50 -6.69 -1.30
N VAL A 322 11.03 -7.35 -0.27
CA VAL A 322 10.25 -7.99 0.79
C VAL A 322 10.68 -7.46 2.16
N GLY A 323 9.71 -7.10 3.00
CA GLY A 323 9.94 -6.58 4.34
C GLY A 323 8.89 -7.08 5.33
N GLY A 324 9.09 -6.86 6.62
CA GLY A 324 8.08 -7.30 7.57
C GLY A 324 8.52 -7.41 9.01
N THR A 325 8.85 -8.63 9.47
CA THR A 325 9.00 -8.94 10.90
C THR A 325 10.34 -8.56 11.53
N ASN A 326 11.33 -8.23 10.71
CA ASN A 326 12.63 -7.77 11.15
C ASN A 326 12.93 -6.38 10.59
N ASP A 327 14.15 -5.92 10.81
CA ASP A 327 14.68 -4.63 10.41
C ASP A 327 15.36 -4.65 9.04
N ASP A 328 15.03 -5.63 8.19
CA ASP A 328 15.60 -5.76 6.86
C ASP A 328 14.55 -5.69 5.74
N ILE A 329 15.00 -5.22 4.58
CA ILE A 329 14.32 -5.36 3.30
C ILE A 329 15.17 -6.30 2.46
N GLY A 330 14.67 -7.52 2.22
CA GLY A 330 15.29 -8.46 1.30
C GLY A 330 15.05 -8.07 -0.15
N ILE A 331 16.07 -8.19 -0.99
CA ILE A 331 15.99 -7.87 -2.43
C ILE A 331 16.25 -9.15 -3.23
N TYR A 332 15.32 -9.45 -4.15
CA TYR A 332 15.33 -10.65 -4.96
C TYR A 332 15.21 -10.30 -6.45
N ASP A 333 15.90 -11.06 -7.29
CA ASP A 333 15.71 -11.01 -8.73
C ASP A 333 14.34 -11.59 -9.09
N ALA A 334 13.52 -10.85 -9.83
CA ALA A 334 12.14 -11.22 -10.14
C ALA A 334 12.03 -12.42 -11.09
N GLU A 335 13.06 -12.71 -11.90
CA GLU A 335 13.04 -13.86 -12.80
C GLU A 335 13.48 -15.14 -12.09
N THR A 336 14.59 -15.05 -11.34
CA THR A 336 15.22 -16.23 -10.73
C THR A 336 14.80 -16.48 -9.29
N LEU A 337 14.19 -15.50 -8.61
CA LEU A 337 13.93 -15.46 -7.17
C LEU A 337 15.20 -15.65 -6.31
N GLU A 338 16.38 -15.41 -6.87
CA GLU A 338 17.62 -15.41 -6.10
C GLU A 338 17.74 -14.13 -5.27
N ARG A 339 18.21 -14.28 -4.03
CA ARG A 339 18.47 -13.13 -3.18
C ARG A 339 19.71 -12.39 -3.68
N ILE A 340 19.54 -11.14 -4.11
CA ILE A 340 20.60 -10.31 -4.71
C ILE A 340 21.06 -9.18 -3.78
N GLY A 341 20.42 -9.01 -2.63
CA GLY A 341 20.83 -8.01 -1.65
C GLY A 341 19.88 -7.87 -0.48
N GLU A 342 20.21 -6.90 0.36
CA GLU A 342 19.38 -6.48 1.50
C GLU A 342 19.66 -5.03 1.85
N ILE A 343 18.71 -4.40 2.53
CA ILE A 343 18.84 -3.08 3.14
C ILE A 343 18.46 -3.23 4.62
N LEU A 344 19.38 -2.86 5.52
CA LEU A 344 19.10 -2.86 6.95
C LEU A 344 18.57 -1.49 7.39
N LEU A 345 17.51 -1.50 8.19
CA LEU A 345 16.89 -0.29 8.75
C LEU A 345 17.59 0.06 10.08
N PRO A 346 18.24 1.23 10.19
CA PRO A 346 19.13 1.54 11.32
C PRO A 346 18.46 1.60 12.69
N SER A 347 17.12 1.79 12.72
CA SER A 347 16.37 1.79 13.98
C SER A 347 16.29 0.41 14.64
N GLY A 348 16.59 -0.66 13.90
CA GLY A 348 16.38 -2.03 14.36
C GLY A 348 14.91 -2.42 14.55
N GLY A 349 13.99 -1.59 14.10
CA GLY A 349 12.56 -1.79 14.24
C GLY A 349 11.95 -2.49 13.02
N ASP A 350 10.96 -3.34 13.26
CA ASP A 350 10.24 -4.05 12.22
C ASP A 350 9.23 -3.18 11.46
N MET A 351 8.82 -3.65 10.28
CA MET A 351 7.82 -3.06 9.40
C MET A 351 6.48 -3.81 9.46
N ALA A 352 6.22 -4.65 10.49
CA ALA A 352 5.16 -5.67 10.47
C ALA A 352 3.73 -5.15 10.18
N ALA A 353 3.44 -3.90 10.48
CA ALA A 353 2.17 -3.26 10.14
C ALA A 353 2.33 -2.15 9.10
N GLY A 354 3.56 -1.95 8.61
CA GLY A 354 3.90 -0.96 7.62
C GLY A 354 3.68 -1.48 6.20
N THR A 355 3.58 -0.54 5.32
CA THR A 355 3.59 -0.79 3.88
C THR A 355 4.86 -0.21 3.26
N MET A 356 5.20 -0.71 2.11
CA MET A 356 6.36 -0.28 1.35
C MET A 356 5.87 0.20 0.00
N HIS A 357 6.20 1.44 -0.35
CA HIS A 357 5.88 2.00 -1.66
C HIS A 357 7.14 2.12 -2.49
N VAL A 358 7.04 1.78 -3.78
CA VAL A 358 8.06 2.10 -4.78
C VAL A 358 7.54 3.28 -5.59
N ILE A 359 8.27 4.37 -5.57
CA ILE A 359 7.97 5.58 -6.33
C ILE A 359 9.07 5.82 -7.37
N ASN A 360 8.69 6.10 -8.62
CA ASN A 360 9.62 6.41 -9.68
C ASN A 360 9.77 7.93 -9.84
N THR A 361 10.99 8.46 -9.73
CA THR A 361 11.24 9.92 -9.79
C THR A 361 11.14 10.50 -11.20
N GLY A 362 10.94 9.70 -12.22
CA GLY A 362 10.80 10.12 -13.62
C GLY A 362 9.37 10.12 -14.15
N SER A 363 8.39 9.74 -13.33
CA SER A 363 6.96 9.73 -13.68
C SER A 363 6.27 11.03 -13.32
#